data_8e00b80c41794d44778582ae9dbe7c80
#
_entry.id   8e00b80c41794d44778582ae9dbe7c80
#
_cell.length_a   1.000
_cell.length_b   1.000
_cell.length_c   1.000
_cell.angle_alpha   90.00
_cell.angle_beta   90.00
_cell.angle_gamma   90.00
#
_symmetry.space_group_name_H-M   'P 1'
#
loop_
_entity.id
_entity.type
_entity.pdbx_description
1 polymer ?
#
loop_
_entity_poly.entity_id
_entity_poly.type
_entity_poly.pdbx_seq_one_letter_code
_entity_poly.pdbx_strand_id
1 'polypeptide(L)'
;ELGASEVNRILPSAFHTSALTYACVLKPGENMVSDRVIDEIGAMALAALHYWWELYQYNGDTSSIAKSCQNLWDEYLAFTEKMETPPSKRFQQIHLGHCTFAVPEERRFVTENLIRATGGLVGTPDEIITMLEEREAMGLNEVALLPSMDQARVNLNDFAELVIKRYRC
;
A
#
# COMPACT_ATOMS: atom_id res chain seq x y z
N GLU A 1 5.06 -17.44 -3.67
CA GLU A 1 5.72 -18.34 -4.66
C GLU A 1 6.96 -17.70 -5.31
N LEU A 2 6.93 -16.43 -5.72
CA LEU A 2 8.08 -15.79 -6.39
C LEU A 2 9.37 -15.91 -5.56
N GLY A 3 9.33 -15.59 -4.26
CA GLY A 3 10.52 -15.72 -3.41
C GLY A 3 11.01 -17.16 -3.23
N ALA A 4 10.10 -18.14 -3.25
CA ALA A 4 10.48 -19.55 -3.20
C ALA A 4 11.11 -20.04 -4.50
N SER A 5 10.61 -19.57 -5.64
CA SER A 5 11.16 -19.92 -6.96
C SER A 5 12.56 -19.31 -7.18
N GLU A 6 12.80 -18.09 -6.73
CA GLU A 6 14.11 -17.42 -6.82
C GLU A 6 15.22 -18.16 -6.05
N VAL A 7 14.87 -18.82 -4.94
CA VAL A 7 15.83 -19.62 -4.15
C VAL A 7 15.70 -21.12 -4.40
N ASN A 8 14.98 -21.52 -5.45
CA ASN A 8 14.78 -22.92 -5.85
C ASN A 8 14.22 -23.80 -4.70
N ARG A 9 13.33 -23.25 -3.88
CA ARG A 9 12.67 -23.96 -2.80
C ARG A 9 11.27 -24.39 -3.17
N ILE A 10 10.94 -25.63 -2.85
CA ILE A 10 9.57 -26.15 -2.90
C ILE A 10 8.95 -25.92 -1.52
N LEU A 11 7.90 -25.11 -1.46
CA LEU A 11 7.14 -24.93 -0.23
C LEU A 11 6.37 -26.21 0.11
N PRO A 12 6.33 -26.64 1.38
CA PRO A 12 5.44 -27.72 1.79
C PRO A 12 4.00 -27.46 1.41
N SER A 13 3.23 -28.51 1.07
CA SER A 13 1.81 -28.36 0.71
C SER A 13 0.93 -27.75 1.79
N ALA A 14 1.36 -27.84 3.06
CA ALA A 14 0.71 -27.24 4.22
C ALA A 14 1.30 -25.87 4.61
N PHE A 15 2.15 -25.25 3.75
CA PHE A 15 2.74 -23.95 4.05
C PHE A 15 1.67 -22.87 3.98
N HIS A 16 1.38 -22.24 5.12
CA HIS A 16 0.43 -21.15 5.19
C HIS A 16 1.09 -19.84 4.75
N THR A 17 0.46 -19.16 3.81
CA THR A 17 0.91 -17.88 3.27
C THR A 17 -0.03 -16.77 3.73
N SER A 18 0.51 -15.70 4.28
CA SER A 18 -0.27 -14.51 4.63
C SER A 18 0.37 -13.26 4.06
N ALA A 19 -0.46 -12.27 3.71
CA ALA A 19 -0.02 -10.97 3.27
C ALA A 19 -0.65 -9.87 4.12
N LEU A 20 0.20 -8.95 4.62
CA LEU A 20 -0.26 -7.72 5.23
C LEU A 20 -0.51 -6.70 4.13
N THR A 21 -1.70 -6.12 4.07
CA THR A 21 -2.06 -5.08 3.09
C THR A 21 -3.12 -4.13 3.65
N TYR A 22 -3.43 -3.11 2.91
CA TYR A 22 -4.52 -2.20 3.21
C TYR A 22 -5.65 -2.36 2.19
N ALA A 23 -6.84 -1.91 2.57
CA ALA A 23 -8.00 -1.98 1.69
C ALA A 23 -8.83 -0.69 1.76
N CYS A 24 -9.54 -0.38 0.70
CA CYS A 24 -10.57 0.65 0.68
C CYS A 24 -11.63 0.31 -0.37
N VAL A 25 -12.88 0.16 0.06
CA VAL A 25 -13.99 -0.05 -0.85
C VAL A 25 -14.44 1.29 -1.43
N LEU A 26 -14.38 1.43 -2.75
CA LEU A 26 -14.84 2.64 -3.44
C LEU A 26 -16.37 2.74 -3.39
N LYS A 27 -16.86 3.93 -3.08
CA LYS A 27 -18.28 4.27 -3.17
C LYS A 27 -18.66 4.66 -4.60
N PRO A 28 -19.94 4.62 -4.98
CA PRO A 28 -20.35 5.03 -6.31
C PRO A 28 -19.84 6.43 -6.69
N GLY A 29 -19.15 6.52 -7.83
CA GLY A 29 -18.57 7.77 -8.34
C GLY A 29 -17.19 8.15 -7.77
N GLU A 30 -16.64 7.38 -6.84
CA GLU A 30 -15.28 7.59 -6.35
C GLU A 30 -14.23 6.94 -7.26
N ASN A 31 -13.02 7.46 -7.17
CA ASN A 31 -11.81 6.87 -7.75
C ASN A 31 -10.75 6.67 -6.66
N MET A 32 -9.67 5.98 -7.01
CA MET A 32 -8.62 5.62 -6.05
C MET A 32 -7.90 6.82 -5.40
N VAL A 33 -8.03 8.01 -5.96
CA VAL A 33 -7.40 9.25 -5.46
C VAL A 33 -8.42 10.28 -4.99
N SER A 34 -9.67 9.87 -4.73
CA SER A 34 -10.66 10.71 -4.05
C SER A 34 -10.20 11.03 -2.63
N ASP A 35 -10.54 12.22 -2.11
CA ASP A 35 -10.07 12.69 -0.80
C ASP A 35 -10.35 11.69 0.32
N ARG A 36 -11.56 11.12 0.37
CA ARG A 36 -11.90 10.08 1.35
C ARG A 36 -10.98 8.86 1.25
N VAL A 37 -10.70 8.41 0.04
CA VAL A 37 -9.82 7.25 -0.19
C VAL A 37 -8.41 7.56 0.30
N ILE A 38 -7.89 8.74 -0.03
CA ILE A 38 -6.59 9.20 0.48
C ILE A 38 -6.58 9.28 2.01
N ASP A 39 -7.67 9.73 2.64
CA ASP A 39 -7.77 9.76 4.10
C ASP A 39 -7.73 8.34 4.70
N GLU A 40 -8.35 7.36 4.04
CA GLU A 40 -8.41 5.98 4.53
C GLU A 40 -7.11 5.19 4.32
N ILE A 41 -6.44 5.37 3.18
CA ILE A 41 -5.30 4.50 2.82
C ILE A 41 -4.01 5.25 2.47
N GLY A 42 -4.05 6.59 2.40
CA GLY A 42 -2.91 7.38 1.92
C GLY A 42 -1.66 7.15 2.75
N ALA A 43 -1.78 7.09 4.07
CA ALA A 43 -0.64 6.82 4.96
C ALA A 43 0.00 5.45 4.67
N MET A 44 -0.81 4.46 4.33
CA MET A 44 -0.32 3.11 4.02
C MET A 44 0.34 3.04 2.63
N ALA A 45 -0.23 3.73 1.65
CA ALA A 45 0.37 3.82 0.32
C ALA A 45 1.71 4.59 0.36
N LEU A 46 1.78 5.69 1.10
CA LEU A 46 2.99 6.50 1.28
C LEU A 46 4.11 5.75 2.01
N ALA A 47 3.78 4.77 2.85
CA ALA A 47 4.78 3.94 3.54
C ALA A 47 5.78 3.29 2.57
N ALA A 48 5.37 3.01 1.33
CA ALA A 48 6.29 2.50 0.30
C ALA A 48 7.31 3.56 -0.14
N LEU A 49 6.89 4.82 -0.31
CA LEU A 49 7.82 5.91 -0.65
C LEU A 49 8.82 6.14 0.49
N HIS A 50 8.36 6.08 1.74
CA HIS A 50 9.22 6.17 2.92
C HIS A 50 10.26 5.05 2.94
N TYR A 51 9.83 3.81 2.69
CA TYR A 51 10.71 2.65 2.61
C TYR A 51 11.72 2.75 1.45
N TRP A 52 11.28 3.16 0.25
CA TRP A 52 12.18 3.36 -0.88
C TRP A 52 13.19 4.47 -0.60
N TRP A 53 12.77 5.54 0.09
CA TRP A 53 13.68 6.61 0.49
C TRP A 53 14.75 6.11 1.47
N GLU A 54 14.37 5.28 2.45
CA GLU A 54 15.34 4.69 3.39
C GLU A 54 16.35 3.80 2.69
N LEU A 55 15.90 2.90 1.80
CA LEU A 55 16.80 2.05 1.01
C LEU A 55 17.77 2.89 0.17
N TYR A 56 17.25 3.91 -0.49
CA TYR A 56 18.07 4.82 -1.29
C TYR A 56 19.11 5.55 -0.44
N GLN A 57 18.74 6.05 0.74
CA GLN A 57 19.69 6.71 1.66
C GLN A 57 20.74 5.74 2.23
N TYR A 58 20.35 4.49 2.45
CA TYR A 58 21.25 3.50 3.03
C TYR A 58 22.30 2.99 2.05
N ASN A 59 21.96 2.70 0.82
CA ASN A 59 22.85 2.05 -0.14
C ASN A 59 22.64 2.46 -1.62
N GLY A 60 21.80 3.47 -1.90
CA GLY A 60 21.47 3.89 -3.25
C GLY A 60 20.54 2.93 -4.00
N ASP A 61 19.91 1.97 -3.31
CA ASP A 61 19.07 0.96 -3.93
C ASP A 61 17.72 1.54 -4.38
N THR A 62 17.42 1.37 -5.66
CA THR A 62 16.15 1.73 -6.29
C THR A 62 15.46 0.53 -6.95
N SER A 63 15.96 -0.68 -6.74
CA SER A 63 15.49 -1.90 -7.42
C SER A 63 14.05 -2.27 -7.06
N SER A 64 13.58 -1.88 -5.88
CA SER A 64 12.22 -2.13 -5.41
C SER A 64 11.19 -1.15 -5.95
N ILE A 65 11.62 -0.05 -6.61
CA ILE A 65 10.71 0.96 -7.15
C ILE A 65 10.06 0.43 -8.42
N ALA A 66 8.73 0.32 -8.39
CA ALA A 66 7.98 -0.13 -9.56
C ALA A 66 8.19 0.83 -10.75
N LYS A 67 8.30 0.28 -11.96
CA LYS A 67 8.49 1.08 -13.18
C LYS A 67 7.43 2.15 -13.38
N SER A 68 6.18 1.86 -13.01
CA SER A 68 5.06 2.81 -13.06
C SER A 68 5.18 3.97 -12.06
N CYS A 69 6.10 3.86 -11.09
CA CYS A 69 6.32 4.86 -10.03
C CYS A 69 7.63 5.65 -10.19
N GLN A 70 8.40 5.47 -11.26
CA GLN A 70 9.69 6.15 -11.42
C GLN A 70 9.57 7.68 -11.40
N ASN A 71 8.66 8.25 -12.20
CA ASN A 71 8.46 9.71 -12.19
C ASN A 71 7.99 10.21 -10.82
N LEU A 72 7.12 9.46 -10.15
CA LEU A 72 6.66 9.76 -8.80
C LEU A 72 7.81 9.75 -7.80
N TRP A 73 8.71 8.78 -7.94
CA TRP A 73 9.90 8.68 -7.12
C TRP A 73 10.83 9.89 -7.28
N ASP A 74 11.09 10.31 -8.51
CA ASP A 74 11.95 11.47 -8.78
C ASP A 74 11.35 12.76 -8.18
N GLU A 75 10.02 12.92 -8.28
CA GLU A 75 9.31 14.04 -7.64
C GLU A 75 9.36 13.97 -6.12
N TYR A 76 9.19 12.76 -5.55
CA TYR A 76 9.25 12.55 -4.10
C TYR A 76 10.66 12.82 -3.56
N LEU A 77 11.69 12.35 -4.25
CA LEU A 77 13.08 12.62 -3.88
C LEU A 77 13.37 14.13 -3.86
N ALA A 78 12.97 14.84 -4.93
CA ALA A 78 13.11 16.29 -5.01
C ALA A 78 12.31 17.04 -3.92
N PHE A 79 11.19 16.48 -3.48
CA PHE A 79 10.41 17.00 -2.35
C PHE A 79 11.17 16.82 -1.04
N THR A 80 11.72 15.64 -0.78
CA THR A 80 12.48 15.39 0.46
C THR A 80 13.72 16.25 0.58
N GLU A 81 14.37 16.59 -0.53
CA GLU A 81 15.53 17.50 -0.55
C GLU A 81 15.22 18.92 -0.09
N LYS A 82 13.97 19.35 -0.24
CA LYS A 82 13.49 20.68 0.15
C LYS A 82 12.95 20.74 1.58
N MET A 83 12.96 19.61 2.31
CA MET A 83 12.53 19.59 3.70
C MET A 83 13.44 20.44 4.57
N GLU A 84 12.85 21.16 5.54
CA GLU A 84 13.59 22.03 6.47
C GLU A 84 14.47 21.25 7.46
N THR A 85 14.08 19.99 7.72
CA THR A 85 14.82 19.11 8.62
C THR A 85 16.22 18.78 8.04
N PRO A 86 17.30 18.91 8.81
CA PRO A 86 18.64 18.56 8.36
C PRO A 86 18.70 17.14 7.79
N PRO A 87 19.51 16.88 6.75
CA PRO A 87 19.59 15.57 6.08
C PRO A 87 19.69 14.38 7.02
N SER A 88 20.50 14.47 8.08
CA SER A 88 20.69 13.40 9.07
C SER A 88 19.47 13.10 9.95
N LYS A 89 18.44 13.97 9.94
CA LYS A 89 17.22 13.82 10.72
C LYS A 89 15.96 13.81 9.84
N ARG A 90 16.14 13.84 8.53
CA ARG A 90 15.04 13.94 7.55
C ARG A 90 14.05 12.77 7.67
N PHE A 91 14.55 11.58 8.06
CA PHE A 91 13.72 10.42 8.36
C PHE A 91 12.62 10.71 9.40
N GLN A 92 12.88 11.59 10.38
CA GLN A 92 11.87 11.93 11.40
C GLN A 92 10.69 12.72 10.79
N GLN A 93 10.97 13.59 9.83
CA GLN A 93 9.93 14.35 9.12
C GLN A 93 9.18 13.45 8.14
N ILE A 94 9.87 12.59 7.39
CA ILE A 94 9.29 11.63 6.44
C ILE A 94 8.33 10.68 7.16
N HIS A 95 8.67 10.23 8.37
CA HIS A 95 7.80 9.32 9.13
C HIS A 95 6.73 10.02 9.97
N LEU A 96 6.55 11.32 9.83
CA LEU A 96 5.43 12.01 10.48
C LEU A 96 4.11 11.47 9.92
N GLY A 97 3.27 10.94 10.81
CA GLY A 97 2.00 10.32 10.42
C GLY A 97 2.10 8.93 9.78
N HIS A 98 3.31 8.31 9.74
CA HIS A 98 3.52 6.99 9.14
C HIS A 98 2.48 5.96 9.61
N CYS A 99 1.79 5.30 8.68
CA CYS A 99 0.71 4.34 8.90
C CYS A 99 -0.52 4.89 9.67
N THR A 100 -0.57 6.18 9.95
CA THR A 100 -1.66 6.80 10.75
C THR A 100 -2.48 7.76 9.91
N PHE A 101 -1.83 8.76 9.32
CA PHE A 101 -2.46 9.75 8.43
C PHE A 101 -1.46 10.25 7.38
N ALA A 102 -1.96 10.62 6.21
CA ALA A 102 -1.15 11.28 5.20
C ALA A 102 -0.99 12.77 5.54
N VAL A 103 0.24 13.22 5.73
CA VAL A 103 0.50 14.66 5.94
C VAL A 103 0.08 15.46 4.70
N PRO A 104 -0.43 16.70 4.86
CA PRO A 104 -0.99 17.47 3.74
C PRO A 104 -0.06 17.60 2.55
N GLU A 105 1.23 17.78 2.78
CA GLU A 105 2.26 17.98 1.77
C GLU A 105 2.53 16.72 0.95
N GLU A 106 2.28 15.54 1.51
CA GLU A 106 2.51 14.25 0.87
C GLU A 106 1.27 13.68 0.18
N ARG A 107 0.07 14.18 0.46
CA ARG A 107 -1.19 13.70 -0.15
C ARG A 107 -1.12 13.61 -1.67
N ARG A 108 -0.45 14.54 -2.33
CA ARG A 108 -0.28 14.57 -3.79
C ARG A 108 0.50 13.39 -4.36
N PHE A 109 1.28 12.71 -3.54
CA PHE A 109 2.05 11.53 -3.95
C PHE A 109 1.22 10.24 -3.86
N VAL A 110 0.04 10.28 -3.24
CA VAL A 110 -0.90 9.16 -3.27
C VAL A 110 -1.54 9.11 -4.65
N THR A 111 -0.94 8.34 -5.54
CA THR A 111 -1.38 8.18 -6.93
C THR A 111 -1.94 6.79 -7.15
N GLU A 112 -2.76 6.61 -8.19
CA GLU A 112 -3.27 5.31 -8.59
C GLU A 112 -2.12 4.30 -8.85
N ASN A 113 -1.04 4.76 -9.49
CA ASN A 113 0.12 3.93 -9.75
C ASN A 113 0.80 3.44 -8.45
N LEU A 114 0.91 4.31 -7.44
CA LEU A 114 1.45 3.93 -6.15
C LEU A 114 0.56 2.90 -5.44
N ILE A 115 -0.75 3.15 -5.38
CA ILE A 115 -1.73 2.25 -4.77
C ILE A 115 -1.67 0.86 -5.42
N ARG A 116 -1.64 0.80 -6.75
CA ARG A 116 -1.52 -0.47 -7.48
C ARG A 116 -0.18 -1.16 -7.27
N ALA A 117 0.93 -0.42 -7.30
CA ALA A 117 2.27 -0.94 -7.13
C ALA A 117 2.51 -1.53 -5.73
N THR A 118 1.83 -1.01 -4.72
CA THR A 118 1.95 -1.47 -3.32
C THR A 118 0.98 -2.60 -2.97
N GLY A 119 0.17 -3.04 -3.92
CA GLY A 119 -0.71 -4.19 -3.74
C GLY A 119 -1.90 -3.93 -2.81
N GLY A 120 -2.34 -2.68 -2.65
CA GLY A 120 -3.55 -2.34 -1.91
C GLY A 120 -4.81 -2.96 -2.54
N LEU A 121 -5.75 -3.38 -1.71
CA LEU A 121 -7.08 -3.85 -2.12
C LEU A 121 -8.02 -2.64 -2.22
N VAL A 122 -7.85 -1.84 -3.27
CA VAL A 122 -8.63 -0.61 -3.49
C VAL A 122 -9.42 -0.72 -4.79
N GLY A 123 -10.74 -0.62 -4.68
CA GLY A 123 -11.64 -0.78 -5.83
C GLY A 123 -13.08 -0.88 -5.41
N THR A 124 -13.98 -1.10 -6.36
CA THR A 124 -15.35 -1.52 -6.08
C THR A 124 -15.36 -2.89 -5.39
N PRO A 125 -16.44 -3.28 -4.72
CA PRO A 125 -16.53 -4.60 -4.10
C PRO A 125 -16.19 -5.75 -5.06
N ASP A 126 -16.65 -5.69 -6.31
CA ASP A 126 -16.42 -6.74 -7.31
C ASP A 126 -14.94 -6.78 -7.75
N GLU A 127 -14.30 -5.63 -7.94
CA GLU A 127 -12.87 -5.55 -8.25
C GLU A 127 -12.01 -6.11 -7.11
N ILE A 128 -12.35 -5.80 -5.85
CA ILE A 128 -11.64 -6.34 -4.69
C ILE A 128 -11.80 -7.86 -4.58
N ILE A 129 -13.01 -8.37 -4.82
CA ILE A 129 -13.27 -9.81 -4.84
C ILE A 129 -12.41 -10.49 -5.91
N THR A 130 -12.38 -9.93 -7.12
CA THR A 130 -11.52 -10.45 -8.20
C THR A 130 -10.03 -10.45 -7.79
N MET A 131 -9.53 -9.38 -7.17
CA MET A 131 -8.16 -9.33 -6.69
C MET A 131 -7.86 -10.38 -5.60
N LEU A 132 -8.83 -10.70 -4.74
CA LEU A 132 -8.68 -11.74 -3.73
C LEU A 132 -8.65 -13.13 -4.37
N GLU A 133 -9.53 -13.40 -5.32
CA GLU A 133 -9.57 -14.67 -6.07
C GLU A 133 -8.27 -14.91 -6.85
N GLU A 134 -7.73 -13.88 -7.49
CA GLU A 134 -6.44 -13.95 -8.17
C GLU A 134 -5.29 -14.29 -7.20
N ARG A 135 -5.28 -13.68 -6.02
CA ARG A 135 -4.27 -13.95 -4.98
C ARG A 135 -4.42 -15.36 -4.38
N GLU A 136 -5.65 -15.80 -4.14
CA GLU A 136 -5.94 -17.16 -3.69
C GLU A 136 -5.45 -18.18 -4.74
N ALA A 137 -5.71 -17.95 -6.03
CA ALA A 137 -5.22 -18.79 -7.13
C ALA A 137 -3.68 -18.83 -7.21
N MET A 138 -2.99 -17.77 -6.78
CA MET A 138 -1.52 -17.74 -6.66
C MET A 138 -1.01 -18.42 -5.37
N GLY A 139 -1.89 -18.92 -4.52
CA GLY A 139 -1.53 -19.65 -3.30
C GLY A 139 -1.52 -18.82 -2.02
N LEU A 140 -2.11 -17.61 -2.01
CA LEU A 140 -2.28 -16.84 -0.78
C LEU A 140 -3.44 -17.41 0.02
N ASN A 141 -3.21 -17.69 1.32
CA ASN A 141 -4.20 -18.27 2.22
C ASN A 141 -4.88 -17.23 3.11
N GLU A 142 -4.20 -16.13 3.38
CA GLU A 142 -4.68 -15.13 4.33
C GLU A 142 -4.29 -13.72 3.91
N VAL A 143 -5.21 -12.79 4.11
CA VAL A 143 -4.96 -11.35 4.02
C VAL A 143 -5.19 -10.73 5.40
N ALA A 144 -4.16 -10.11 5.96
CA ALA A 144 -4.27 -9.29 7.16
C ALA A 144 -4.40 -7.82 6.76
N LEU A 145 -5.50 -7.18 7.14
CA LEU A 145 -5.73 -5.77 6.81
C LEU A 145 -5.09 -4.85 7.84
N LEU A 146 -4.35 -3.87 7.36
CA LEU A 146 -3.77 -2.80 8.15
C LEU A 146 -4.38 -1.45 7.70
N PRO A 147 -5.51 -1.03 8.28
CA PRO A 147 -6.11 0.28 7.97
C PRO A 147 -5.36 1.41 8.66
N SER A 148 -5.44 2.63 8.13
CA SER A 148 -5.02 3.83 8.84
C SER A 148 -5.79 3.96 10.16
N MET A 149 -5.10 4.35 11.23
CA MET A 149 -5.65 4.29 12.61
C MET A 149 -6.97 5.03 12.74
N ASP A 150 -7.05 6.26 12.24
CA ASP A 150 -8.23 7.12 12.41
C ASP A 150 -9.45 6.62 11.63
N GLN A 151 -9.24 5.86 10.56
CA GLN A 151 -10.28 5.34 9.67
C GLN A 151 -10.54 3.84 9.86
N ALA A 152 -9.81 3.18 10.77
CA ALA A 152 -9.82 1.73 10.91
C ALA A 152 -11.22 1.13 11.05
N ARG A 153 -12.07 1.73 11.88
CA ARG A 153 -13.42 1.23 12.15
C ARG A 153 -14.31 1.28 10.90
N VAL A 154 -14.29 2.39 10.18
CA VAL A 154 -15.11 2.56 8.96
C VAL A 154 -14.60 1.63 7.88
N ASN A 155 -13.30 1.62 7.67
CA ASN A 155 -12.64 0.80 6.66
C ASN A 155 -12.91 -0.69 6.85
N LEU A 156 -12.73 -1.22 8.06
CA LEU A 156 -12.98 -2.63 8.37
C LEU A 156 -14.46 -3.00 8.27
N ASN A 157 -15.36 -2.11 8.68
CA ASN A 157 -16.80 -2.35 8.54
C ASN A 157 -17.22 -2.40 7.06
N ASP A 158 -16.78 -1.43 6.24
CA ASP A 158 -17.11 -1.42 4.81
C ASP A 158 -16.55 -2.67 4.12
N PHE A 159 -15.33 -3.08 4.44
CA PHE A 159 -14.74 -4.30 3.89
C PHE A 159 -15.52 -5.56 4.33
N ALA A 160 -15.89 -5.67 5.59
CA ALA A 160 -16.66 -6.81 6.09
C ALA A 160 -18.03 -6.91 5.42
N GLU A 161 -18.76 -5.78 5.33
CA GLU A 161 -20.13 -5.76 4.80
C GLU A 161 -20.19 -5.94 3.27
N LEU A 162 -19.26 -5.29 2.56
CA LEU A 162 -19.34 -5.19 1.10
C LEU A 162 -18.48 -6.21 0.35
N VAL A 163 -17.45 -6.74 1.02
CA VAL A 163 -16.53 -7.73 0.41
C VAL A 163 -16.67 -9.09 1.08
N ILE A 164 -16.40 -9.23 2.39
CA ILE A 164 -16.36 -10.55 3.04
C ILE A 164 -17.68 -11.29 2.94
N LYS A 165 -18.81 -10.62 3.17
CA LYS A 165 -20.13 -11.22 3.06
C LYS A 165 -20.45 -11.74 1.65
N ARG A 166 -19.82 -11.21 0.63
CA ARG A 166 -20.05 -11.58 -0.78
C ARG A 166 -19.03 -12.58 -1.32
N TYR A 167 -17.83 -12.59 -0.76
CA TYR A 167 -16.72 -13.41 -1.26
C TYR A 167 -16.97 -14.93 -1.18
N ARG A 168 -17.80 -15.38 -0.26
CA ARG A 168 -18.07 -16.82 -0.01
C ARG A 168 -19.56 -17.19 0.01
N CYS A 169 -20.41 -16.38 -0.63
CA CYS A 169 -21.84 -16.68 -0.76
C CYS A 169 -22.17 -17.37 -2.07
#